data_8159e52f0704276880c559a277dee3c5
#
_entry.id   8159e52f0704276880c559a277dee3c5
#
_cell.length_a   1.000
_cell.length_b   1.000
_cell.length_c   1.000
_cell.angle_alpha   90.00
_cell.angle_beta   90.00
_cell.angle_gamma   90.00
#
_symmetry.space_group_name_H-M   'P 1'
#
loop_
_entity.id
_entity.type
_entity.pdbx_description
1 polymer ?
#
loop_
_entity_poly.entity_id
_entity_poly.type
_entity_poly.pdbx_seq_one_letter_code
_entity_poly.pdbx_strand_id
1 'polypeptide(L)'
;YHVIGLFMKNWHDDTVTISDECPWLDDSNDAMLVAQTLDIPFQTVDLSKEYKVRIVDYMFDEYKRGRTPNPDILCNREIKFDVFLKIALSLGADFVATGHYCRKSVSYIEENAPIYSLRSGLDTNKDQSYFLCQLSQAQLAKTLFPIGELQKSEVRAIASKLKLVTADKKDSQGLCFIGKVRLPDFLQQQLKPKKGMIIQIPSDFEIYHKPLPIFESKVDALLHQSQPIVYESEDGAVVGTHQGAHFFTKGQRKGLAVGGTKAPLFVIETDVNKNIIYVGEGKEHPGLYRSTLRVENETVHWLRHDLKLSNGEQLKVLARIRYRQSLEPAVIFQTKQGLFVEFSEKQTAIMEGQFVAWYIDDELVGSGVIS
;
A
#
# COMPACT_ATOMS: atom_id res chain seq x y z
N TYR A 1 17.95 8.93 -25.66
CA TYR A 1 16.51 8.71 -25.79
C TYR A 1 15.81 9.95 -26.36
N HIS A 2 14.79 9.76 -27.18
CA HIS A 2 13.79 10.79 -27.48
C HIS A 2 12.79 10.81 -26.32
N VAL A 3 12.65 11.94 -25.64
CA VAL A 3 11.82 12.06 -24.45
C VAL A 3 10.56 12.88 -24.77
N ILE A 4 9.40 12.40 -24.34
CA ILE A 4 8.11 13.10 -24.42
C ILE A 4 7.53 13.13 -23.02
N GLY A 5 7.13 14.29 -22.53
CA GLY A 5 6.41 14.45 -21.27
C GLY A 5 4.93 14.09 -21.44
N LEU A 6 4.45 13.13 -20.62
CA LEU A 6 3.02 12.82 -20.57
C LEU A 6 2.51 13.04 -19.15
N PHE A 7 1.47 13.85 -19.00
CA PHE A 7 0.79 14.09 -17.74
C PHE A 7 -0.51 13.29 -17.67
N MET A 8 -0.72 12.59 -16.56
CA MET A 8 -1.95 11.82 -16.31
C MET A 8 -2.92 12.65 -15.49
N LYS A 9 -4.07 13.03 -16.07
CA LYS A 9 -5.20 13.55 -15.32
C LYS A 9 -6.05 12.36 -14.84
N ASN A 10 -5.92 11.99 -13.56
CA ASN A 10 -6.55 10.79 -13.01
C ASN A 10 -7.82 11.05 -12.20
N TRP A 11 -8.07 12.29 -11.80
CA TRP A 11 -9.25 12.61 -11.01
C TRP A 11 -9.82 13.97 -11.42
N HIS A 12 -11.12 14.01 -11.55
CA HIS A 12 -11.89 15.24 -11.71
C HIS A 12 -13.25 15.00 -11.09
N ASP A 13 -13.49 15.60 -9.95
CA ASP A 13 -14.80 15.60 -9.29
C ASP A 13 -15.00 16.94 -8.58
N ASP A 14 -15.89 17.74 -9.11
CA ASP A 14 -16.23 19.06 -8.59
C ASP A 14 -16.91 18.99 -7.21
N THR A 15 -17.38 17.81 -6.80
CA THR A 15 -18.09 17.61 -5.53
C THR A 15 -17.15 17.30 -4.35
N VAL A 16 -15.86 17.02 -4.61
CA VAL A 16 -14.90 16.50 -3.62
C VAL A 16 -13.82 17.50 -3.25
N THR A 17 -13.55 18.48 -4.09
CA THR A 17 -12.54 19.51 -3.84
C THR A 17 -13.02 20.45 -2.73
N ILE A 18 -12.36 20.38 -1.56
CA ILE A 18 -12.63 21.23 -0.39
C ILE A 18 -12.26 22.70 -0.66
N SER A 19 -11.56 22.96 -1.74
CA SER A 19 -11.20 24.32 -2.22
C SER A 19 -11.53 24.44 -3.71
N ASP A 20 -11.87 25.63 -4.17
CA ASP A 20 -12.04 25.98 -5.60
C ASP A 20 -10.76 25.78 -6.45
N GLU A 21 -9.72 25.19 -5.87
CA GLU A 21 -8.45 24.86 -6.53
C GLU A 21 -8.53 23.45 -7.10
N CYS A 22 -8.34 23.30 -8.39
CA CYS A 22 -8.18 22.00 -9.07
C CYS A 22 -6.71 21.55 -8.94
N PRO A 23 -6.36 20.63 -8.00
CA PRO A 23 -4.96 20.27 -7.75
C PRO A 23 -4.23 19.72 -8.98
N TRP A 24 -4.96 19.05 -9.89
CA TRP A 24 -4.39 18.52 -11.11
C TRP A 24 -3.98 19.62 -12.11
N LEU A 25 -4.61 20.81 -12.06
CA LEU A 25 -4.31 21.90 -12.98
C LEU A 25 -2.94 22.51 -12.66
N ASP A 26 -2.66 22.76 -11.39
CA ASP A 26 -1.35 23.26 -10.93
C ASP A 26 -0.25 22.25 -11.23
N ASP A 27 -0.48 20.95 -10.93
CA ASP A 27 0.48 19.90 -11.23
C ASP A 27 0.71 19.75 -12.75
N SER A 28 -0.33 19.91 -13.57
CA SER A 28 -0.22 19.90 -15.04
C SER A 28 0.56 21.10 -15.56
N ASN A 29 0.32 22.29 -15.01
CA ASN A 29 1.04 23.51 -15.37
C ASN A 29 2.52 23.39 -14.99
N ASP A 30 2.83 22.90 -13.79
CA ASP A 30 4.21 22.62 -13.37
C ASP A 30 4.91 21.65 -14.33
N ALA A 31 4.23 20.55 -14.69
CA ALA A 31 4.77 19.56 -15.62
C ALA A 31 5.01 20.15 -17.03
N MET A 32 4.10 21.00 -17.51
CA MET A 32 4.26 21.72 -18.78
C MET A 32 5.44 22.67 -18.74
N LEU A 33 5.61 23.45 -17.67
CA LEU A 33 6.73 24.38 -17.50
C LEU A 33 8.09 23.65 -17.44
N VAL A 34 8.12 22.47 -16.77
CA VAL A 34 9.30 21.60 -16.77
C VAL A 34 9.61 21.12 -18.19
N ALA A 35 8.61 20.65 -18.93
CA ALA A 35 8.80 20.20 -20.30
C ALA A 35 9.30 21.33 -21.22
N GLN A 36 8.76 22.54 -21.09
CA GLN A 36 9.22 23.73 -21.81
C GLN A 36 10.66 24.09 -21.46
N THR A 37 11.03 24.04 -20.17
CA THR A 37 12.40 24.32 -19.73
C THR A 37 13.42 23.32 -20.31
N LEU A 38 12.98 22.08 -20.50
CA LEU A 38 13.81 20.98 -21.04
C LEU A 38 13.71 20.84 -22.57
N ASP A 39 12.91 21.66 -23.22
CA ASP A 39 12.66 21.64 -24.67
C ASP A 39 12.19 20.25 -25.15
N ILE A 40 11.22 19.64 -24.42
CA ILE A 40 10.63 18.35 -24.78
C ILE A 40 9.14 18.51 -25.08
N PRO A 41 8.57 17.72 -26.02
CA PRO A 41 7.13 17.68 -26.28
C PRO A 41 6.37 17.31 -25.02
N PHE A 42 5.17 17.86 -24.84
CA PHE A 42 4.31 17.60 -23.68
C PHE A 42 2.86 17.37 -24.09
N GLN A 43 2.22 16.39 -23.46
CA GLN A 43 0.81 16.08 -23.68
C GLN A 43 0.14 15.64 -22.39
N THR A 44 -1.15 15.95 -22.24
CA THR A 44 -2.00 15.46 -21.14
C THR A 44 -2.91 14.33 -21.63
N VAL A 45 -3.03 13.29 -20.82
CA VAL A 45 -3.93 12.15 -21.03
C VAL A 45 -4.95 12.11 -19.91
N ASP A 46 -6.25 12.13 -20.25
CA ASP A 46 -7.33 12.02 -19.26
C ASP A 46 -7.66 10.54 -19.00
N LEU A 47 -7.43 10.10 -17.77
CA LEU A 47 -7.66 8.74 -17.25
C LEU A 47 -8.66 8.75 -16.10
N SER A 48 -9.41 9.83 -15.91
CA SER A 48 -10.28 10.01 -14.75
C SER A 48 -11.39 8.95 -14.67
N LYS A 49 -11.89 8.50 -15.81
CA LYS A 49 -12.92 7.45 -15.89
C LYS A 49 -12.36 6.09 -15.44
N GLU A 50 -11.20 5.71 -15.96
CA GLU A 50 -10.53 4.45 -15.62
C GLU A 50 -10.11 4.45 -14.16
N TYR A 51 -9.59 5.57 -13.66
CA TYR A 51 -9.19 5.74 -12.27
C TYR A 51 -10.40 5.58 -11.33
N LYS A 52 -11.53 6.22 -11.67
CA LYS A 52 -12.76 6.08 -10.88
C LYS A 52 -13.16 4.62 -10.73
N VAL A 53 -13.30 3.92 -11.87
CA VAL A 53 -13.81 2.54 -11.88
C VAL A 53 -12.84 1.56 -11.24
N ARG A 54 -11.53 1.67 -11.53
CA ARG A 54 -10.55 0.67 -11.10
C ARG A 54 -9.98 0.92 -9.70
N ILE A 55 -9.95 2.17 -9.24
CA ILE A 55 -9.32 2.53 -7.98
C ILE A 55 -10.35 3.00 -6.96
N VAL A 56 -11.16 4.03 -7.31
CA VAL A 56 -12.05 4.66 -6.33
C VAL A 56 -13.19 3.74 -5.95
N ASP A 57 -13.86 3.12 -6.91
CA ASP A 57 -14.99 2.21 -6.64
C ASP A 57 -14.51 0.97 -5.84
N TYR A 58 -13.35 0.39 -6.20
CA TYR A 58 -12.71 -0.66 -5.41
C TYR A 58 -12.41 -0.22 -3.97
N MET A 59 -11.87 1.00 -3.81
CA MET A 59 -11.55 1.55 -2.49
C MET A 59 -12.79 1.62 -1.59
N PHE A 60 -13.91 2.14 -2.12
CA PHE A 60 -15.16 2.20 -1.37
C PHE A 60 -15.70 0.82 -1.00
N ASP A 61 -15.59 -0.15 -1.89
CA ASP A 61 -16.05 -1.52 -1.62
C ASP A 61 -15.23 -2.21 -0.53
N GLU A 62 -13.91 -2.01 -0.50
CA GLU A 62 -13.07 -2.55 0.58
C GLU A 62 -13.39 -1.89 1.93
N TYR A 63 -13.54 -0.57 1.98
CA TYR A 63 -13.92 0.13 3.22
C TYR A 63 -15.31 -0.28 3.73
N LYS A 64 -16.28 -0.53 2.85
CA LYS A 64 -17.60 -1.08 3.24
C LYS A 64 -17.47 -2.43 3.94
N ARG A 65 -16.47 -3.25 3.53
CA ARG A 65 -16.17 -4.56 4.12
C ARG A 65 -15.31 -4.46 5.38
N GLY A 66 -14.93 -3.26 5.83
CA GLY A 66 -14.03 -3.05 6.97
C GLY A 66 -12.55 -3.31 6.66
N ARG A 67 -12.18 -3.42 5.38
CA ARG A 67 -10.81 -3.64 4.95
C ARG A 67 -10.14 -2.32 4.59
N THR A 68 -8.84 -2.27 4.70
CA THR A 68 -8.06 -1.06 4.39
C THR A 68 -7.28 -1.25 3.09
N PRO A 69 -7.78 -0.80 1.93
CA PRO A 69 -7.10 -0.96 0.64
C PRO A 69 -5.84 -0.10 0.53
N ASN A 70 -4.99 -0.42 -0.46
CA ASN A 70 -3.84 0.40 -0.82
C ASN A 70 -4.01 0.95 -2.25
N PRO A 71 -4.60 2.14 -2.40
CA PRO A 71 -4.86 2.73 -3.71
C PRO A 71 -3.58 3.07 -4.49
N ASP A 72 -2.45 3.32 -3.81
CA ASP A 72 -1.20 3.68 -4.48
C ASP A 72 -0.60 2.47 -5.23
N ILE A 73 -0.63 1.28 -4.64
CA ILE A 73 -0.21 0.04 -5.32
C ILE A 73 -1.14 -0.24 -6.51
N LEU A 74 -2.45 -0.10 -6.31
CA LEU A 74 -3.43 -0.33 -7.38
C LEU A 74 -3.28 0.69 -8.50
N CYS A 75 -3.05 1.97 -8.18
CA CYS A 75 -2.81 2.99 -9.19
C CYS A 75 -1.58 2.65 -10.06
N ASN A 76 -0.51 2.15 -9.45
CA ASN A 76 0.64 1.70 -10.23
C ASN A 76 0.29 0.52 -11.12
N ARG A 77 -0.38 -0.53 -10.59
CA ARG A 77 -0.74 -1.74 -11.34
C ARG A 77 -1.73 -1.46 -12.47
N GLU A 78 -2.83 -0.74 -12.16
CA GLU A 78 -4.00 -0.63 -13.04
C GLU A 78 -3.97 0.60 -13.95
N ILE A 79 -3.38 1.71 -13.50
CA ILE A 79 -3.41 2.98 -14.22
C ILE A 79 -2.06 3.27 -14.87
N LYS A 80 -0.98 3.44 -14.08
CA LYS A 80 0.32 3.88 -14.63
C LYS A 80 0.94 2.84 -15.55
N PHE A 81 0.98 1.58 -15.10
CA PHE A 81 1.67 0.50 -15.83
C PHE A 81 0.72 -0.46 -16.55
N ASP A 82 -0.58 -0.14 -16.63
CA ASP A 82 -1.53 -0.80 -17.53
C ASP A 82 -2.12 0.18 -18.54
N VAL A 83 -3.10 0.99 -18.15
CA VAL A 83 -3.81 1.87 -19.08
C VAL A 83 -2.86 2.90 -19.71
N PHE A 84 -2.13 3.64 -18.90
CA PHE A 84 -1.21 4.66 -19.39
C PHE A 84 -0.05 4.05 -20.20
N LEU A 85 0.53 2.93 -19.76
CA LEU A 85 1.56 2.23 -20.52
C LEU A 85 1.05 1.83 -21.90
N LYS A 86 -0.16 1.26 -22.00
CA LYS A 86 -0.77 0.86 -23.27
C LYS A 86 -0.96 2.06 -24.21
N ILE A 87 -1.43 3.19 -23.67
CA ILE A 87 -1.57 4.44 -24.45
C ILE A 87 -0.20 4.91 -24.93
N ALA A 88 0.81 4.99 -24.06
CA ALA A 88 2.16 5.41 -24.45
C ALA A 88 2.73 4.53 -25.57
N LEU A 89 2.61 3.20 -25.45
CA LEU A 89 3.05 2.26 -26.48
C LEU A 89 2.27 2.42 -27.79
N SER A 90 0.97 2.69 -27.74
CA SER A 90 0.16 2.95 -28.94
C SER A 90 0.53 4.25 -29.65
N LEU A 91 1.10 5.20 -28.91
CA LEU A 91 1.65 6.46 -29.45
C LEU A 91 3.10 6.30 -29.98
N GLY A 92 3.65 5.09 -29.94
CA GLY A 92 4.98 4.75 -30.48
C GLY A 92 6.12 4.84 -29.46
N ALA A 93 5.83 4.95 -28.15
CA ALA A 93 6.86 4.88 -27.14
C ALA A 93 7.45 3.45 -27.01
N ASP A 94 8.75 3.33 -26.83
CA ASP A 94 9.40 2.07 -26.52
C ASP A 94 9.30 1.72 -25.03
N PHE A 95 9.35 2.76 -24.16
CA PHE A 95 9.37 2.65 -22.71
C PHE A 95 8.55 3.77 -22.06
N VAL A 96 8.11 3.51 -20.85
CA VAL A 96 7.60 4.54 -19.91
C VAL A 96 8.62 4.72 -18.79
N ALA A 97 9.09 5.95 -18.60
CA ALA A 97 9.96 6.32 -17.50
C ALA A 97 9.16 6.99 -16.38
N THR A 98 9.44 6.63 -15.14
CA THR A 98 8.79 7.22 -13.97
C THR A 98 9.79 7.63 -12.89
N GLY A 99 9.42 8.61 -12.08
CA GLY A 99 10.23 9.11 -10.97
C GLY A 99 10.17 8.22 -9.71
N HIS A 100 9.98 6.92 -9.83
CA HIS A 100 10.04 6.03 -8.68
C HIS A 100 11.50 5.75 -8.29
N TYR A 101 11.78 5.84 -7.00
CA TYR A 101 13.07 5.44 -6.43
C TYR A 101 13.15 3.92 -6.33
N CYS A 102 13.37 3.29 -7.47
CA CYS A 102 13.53 1.84 -7.63
C CYS A 102 14.60 1.58 -8.66
N ARG A 103 15.21 0.40 -8.63
CA ARG A 103 16.20 -0.03 -9.61
C ARG A 103 15.65 -1.22 -10.37
N LYS A 104 16.05 -1.34 -11.63
CA LYS A 104 15.72 -2.47 -12.49
C LYS A 104 17.00 -3.09 -13.02
N SER A 105 17.10 -4.41 -12.94
CA SER A 105 18.14 -5.19 -13.62
C SER A 105 17.51 -6.26 -14.50
N VAL A 106 18.30 -6.81 -15.39
CA VAL A 106 17.89 -7.91 -16.26
C VAL A 106 18.89 -9.05 -16.13
N SER A 107 18.40 -10.25 -16.01
CA SER A 107 19.17 -11.49 -16.05
C SER A 107 18.54 -12.43 -17.08
N TYR A 108 19.33 -13.40 -17.53
CA TYR A 108 18.88 -14.41 -18.49
C TYR A 108 19.00 -15.77 -17.80
N ILE A 109 17.90 -16.50 -17.69
CA ILE A 109 17.90 -17.88 -17.25
C ILE A 109 17.70 -18.72 -18.50
N GLU A 110 18.65 -19.64 -18.76
CA GLU A 110 18.64 -20.54 -19.92
C GLU A 110 18.20 -19.87 -21.24
N GLU A 111 19.09 -19.73 -22.14
CA GLU A 111 19.05 -19.31 -23.56
C GLU A 111 17.96 -18.34 -24.08
N ASN A 112 16.77 -18.12 -23.43
CA ASN A 112 15.66 -17.53 -24.20
C ASN A 112 14.80 -16.41 -23.62
N ALA A 113 14.72 -16.18 -22.34
CA ALA A 113 13.83 -15.12 -21.85
C ALA A 113 14.50 -14.22 -20.81
N PRO A 114 14.50 -12.89 -20.99
CA PRO A 114 14.99 -11.98 -19.98
C PRO A 114 14.04 -12.01 -18.77
N ILE A 115 14.63 -12.12 -17.57
CA ILE A 115 13.93 -11.89 -16.31
C ILE A 115 14.31 -10.52 -15.78
N TYR A 116 13.31 -9.70 -15.56
CA TYR A 116 13.47 -8.36 -15.02
C TYR A 116 13.31 -8.41 -13.51
N SER A 117 14.32 -7.93 -12.80
CA SER A 117 14.31 -7.80 -11.34
C SER A 117 13.98 -6.38 -10.94
N LEU A 118 13.05 -6.21 -10.02
CA LEU A 118 12.76 -4.93 -9.37
C LEU A 118 13.48 -4.89 -8.03
N ARG A 119 14.37 -3.92 -7.86
CA ARG A 119 15.19 -3.76 -6.66
C ARG A 119 14.83 -2.47 -5.91
N SER A 120 15.05 -2.46 -4.63
CA SER A 120 14.96 -1.26 -3.80
C SER A 120 15.82 -0.13 -4.37
N GLY A 121 15.34 1.12 -4.23
CA GLY A 121 16.11 2.31 -4.61
C GLY A 121 17.37 2.46 -3.76
N LEU A 122 18.39 3.15 -4.29
CA LEU A 122 19.62 3.43 -3.53
C LEU A 122 19.33 4.31 -2.30
N ASP A 123 18.41 5.25 -2.39
CA ASP A 123 17.90 6.01 -1.24
C ASP A 123 16.90 5.16 -0.46
N THR A 124 17.39 4.50 0.59
CA THR A 124 16.56 3.62 1.44
C THR A 124 15.41 4.34 2.14
N ASN A 125 15.53 5.67 2.37
CA ASN A 125 14.46 6.49 2.95
C ASN A 125 13.35 6.81 1.94
N LYS A 126 13.63 6.60 0.65
CA LYS A 126 12.71 6.90 -0.47
C LYS A 126 12.37 5.68 -1.30
N ASP A 127 12.91 4.50 -0.97
CA ASP A 127 12.62 3.28 -1.70
C ASP A 127 11.11 3.09 -1.90
N GLN A 128 10.70 2.99 -3.17
CA GLN A 128 9.31 2.89 -3.59
C GLN A 128 8.99 1.52 -4.21
N SER A 129 9.88 0.53 -4.09
CA SER A 129 9.65 -0.82 -4.62
C SER A 129 8.37 -1.46 -4.09
N TYR A 130 8.00 -1.16 -2.84
CA TYR A 130 6.74 -1.60 -2.24
C TYR A 130 5.51 -1.18 -3.05
N PHE A 131 5.46 0.04 -3.56
CA PHE A 131 4.35 0.52 -4.38
C PHE A 131 4.26 -0.15 -5.75
N LEU A 132 5.33 -0.80 -6.19
CA LEU A 132 5.44 -1.48 -7.48
C LEU A 132 5.34 -3.01 -7.35
N CYS A 133 5.00 -3.53 -6.17
CA CYS A 133 5.04 -4.95 -5.85
C CYS A 133 4.05 -5.81 -6.66
N GLN A 134 3.13 -5.19 -7.37
CA GLN A 134 2.13 -5.86 -8.20
C GLN A 134 2.40 -5.72 -9.72
N LEU A 135 3.57 -5.23 -10.12
CA LEU A 135 3.93 -5.17 -11.54
C LEU A 135 4.20 -6.57 -12.09
N SER A 136 3.83 -6.78 -13.34
CA SER A 136 4.17 -7.98 -14.10
C SER A 136 5.53 -7.84 -14.79
N GLN A 137 6.13 -8.98 -15.21
CA GLN A 137 7.34 -8.99 -16.01
C GLN A 137 7.19 -8.18 -17.31
N ALA A 138 6.04 -8.30 -17.98
CA ALA A 138 5.74 -7.55 -19.20
C ALA A 138 5.70 -6.03 -18.98
N GLN A 139 5.12 -5.58 -17.86
CA GLN A 139 5.10 -4.18 -17.47
C GLN A 139 6.51 -3.68 -17.11
N LEU A 140 7.24 -4.47 -16.32
CA LEU A 140 8.58 -4.11 -15.90
C LEU A 140 9.56 -4.05 -17.08
N ALA A 141 9.41 -4.92 -18.09
CA ALA A 141 10.18 -4.90 -19.33
C ALA A 141 10.12 -3.52 -20.02
N LYS A 142 8.96 -2.89 -20.02
CA LYS A 142 8.67 -1.61 -20.68
C LYS A 142 8.83 -0.39 -19.79
N THR A 143 9.35 -0.54 -18.57
CA THR A 143 9.47 0.53 -17.58
C THR A 143 10.93 0.90 -17.34
N LEU A 144 11.20 2.20 -17.14
CA LEU A 144 12.48 2.73 -16.71
C LEU A 144 12.34 3.53 -15.40
N PHE A 145 13.36 3.45 -14.56
CA PHE A 145 13.45 4.17 -13.28
C PHE A 145 14.73 5.01 -13.23
N PRO A 146 14.77 6.17 -13.92
CA PRO A 146 16.01 6.94 -14.12
C PRO A 146 16.67 7.44 -12.84
N ILE A 147 15.90 7.60 -11.76
CA ILE A 147 16.39 8.15 -10.48
C ILE A 147 16.65 7.07 -9.41
N GLY A 148 16.55 5.79 -9.76
CA GLY A 148 16.69 4.69 -8.80
C GLY A 148 18.06 4.57 -8.17
N GLU A 149 19.10 5.01 -8.86
CA GLU A 149 20.51 5.03 -8.41
C GLU A 149 20.91 6.36 -7.74
N LEU A 150 19.97 7.30 -7.54
CA LEU A 150 20.24 8.61 -6.98
C LEU A 150 19.62 8.77 -5.59
N GLN A 151 20.32 9.54 -4.73
CA GLN A 151 19.74 10.06 -3.51
C GLN A 151 18.76 11.20 -3.84
N LYS A 152 17.73 11.39 -3.03
CA LYS A 152 16.78 12.48 -3.25
C LYS A 152 17.43 13.87 -3.26
N SER A 153 18.47 14.08 -2.45
CA SER A 153 19.26 15.29 -2.44
C SER A 153 19.94 15.57 -3.77
N GLU A 154 20.44 14.53 -4.45
CA GLU A 154 21.08 14.64 -5.78
C GLU A 154 20.03 15.00 -6.85
N VAL A 155 18.86 14.35 -6.82
CA VAL A 155 17.74 14.68 -7.72
C VAL A 155 17.33 16.14 -7.58
N ARG A 156 17.24 16.66 -6.34
CA ARG A 156 16.94 18.07 -6.07
C ARG A 156 18.06 19.02 -6.56
N ALA A 157 19.31 18.65 -6.36
CA ALA A 157 20.44 19.42 -6.86
C ALA A 157 20.42 19.52 -8.39
N ILE A 158 20.09 18.44 -9.09
CA ILE A 158 19.92 18.42 -10.56
C ILE A 158 18.77 19.35 -10.96
N ALA A 159 17.61 19.24 -10.32
CA ALA A 159 16.44 20.09 -10.61
C ALA A 159 16.75 21.59 -10.38
N SER A 160 17.43 21.93 -9.29
CA SER A 160 17.87 23.30 -9.01
C SER A 160 18.88 23.81 -10.04
N LYS A 161 19.86 22.99 -10.43
CA LYS A 161 20.85 23.35 -11.48
C LYS A 161 20.18 23.64 -12.81
N LEU A 162 19.13 22.90 -13.15
CA LEU A 162 18.32 23.09 -14.35
C LEU A 162 17.26 24.20 -14.19
N LYS A 163 17.18 24.84 -13.03
CA LYS A 163 16.20 25.89 -12.70
C LYS A 163 14.75 25.47 -12.91
N LEU A 164 14.45 24.18 -12.63
CA LEU A 164 13.09 23.66 -12.76
C LEU A 164 12.18 24.27 -11.67
N VAL A 165 10.98 24.67 -12.05
CA VAL A 165 9.99 25.30 -11.14
C VAL A 165 9.61 24.39 -9.95
N THR A 166 9.80 23.08 -10.10
CA THR A 166 9.48 22.08 -9.09
C THR A 166 10.66 21.71 -8.16
N ALA A 167 11.84 22.35 -8.31
CA ALA A 167 13.05 21.99 -7.55
C ALA A 167 12.83 21.97 -6.03
N ASP A 168 12.07 22.96 -5.50
CA ASP A 168 11.76 23.09 -4.07
C ASP A 168 10.37 22.57 -3.69
N LYS A 169 9.63 22.01 -4.66
CA LYS A 169 8.29 21.46 -4.42
C LYS A 169 8.35 20.32 -3.40
N LYS A 170 7.49 20.39 -2.38
CA LYS A 170 7.37 19.30 -1.39
C LYS A 170 6.83 18.04 -2.04
N ASP A 171 7.19 16.88 -1.47
CA ASP A 171 6.60 15.62 -1.90
C ASP A 171 5.07 15.67 -1.79
N SER A 172 4.39 15.10 -2.78
CA SER A 172 2.95 14.91 -2.73
C SER A 172 2.59 14.10 -1.48
N GLN A 173 1.66 14.62 -0.68
CA GLN A 173 1.11 13.96 0.49
C GLN A 173 -0.38 13.73 0.25
N GLY A 174 -0.86 12.53 0.49
CA GLY A 174 -2.26 12.14 0.30
C GLY A 174 -2.39 10.97 -0.66
N LEU A 175 -3.63 10.68 -1.05
CA LEU A 175 -3.94 9.66 -2.06
C LEU A 175 -3.43 10.13 -3.43
N CYS A 176 -2.77 9.22 -4.17
CA CYS A 176 -2.28 9.52 -5.50
C CYS A 176 -3.37 10.18 -6.36
N PHE A 177 -3.10 11.38 -6.86
CA PHE A 177 -3.95 12.17 -7.77
C PHE A 177 -5.28 12.71 -7.22
N ILE A 178 -5.72 12.34 -6.01
CA ILE A 178 -6.90 12.93 -5.37
C ILE A 178 -6.50 14.18 -4.57
N GLY A 179 -5.20 14.35 -4.30
CA GLY A 179 -4.68 15.51 -3.59
C GLY A 179 -4.79 15.41 -2.06
N LYS A 180 -4.73 16.56 -1.39
CA LYS A 180 -4.85 16.67 0.08
C LYS A 180 -6.32 16.58 0.52
N VAL A 181 -6.93 15.42 0.37
CA VAL A 181 -8.27 15.16 0.88
C VAL A 181 -8.14 14.46 2.23
N ARG A 182 -8.96 14.88 3.20
CA ARG A 182 -9.08 14.11 4.44
C ARG A 182 -9.85 12.83 4.13
N LEU A 183 -9.19 11.69 4.29
CA LEU A 183 -9.77 10.39 3.94
C LEU A 183 -11.19 10.17 4.52
N PRO A 184 -11.49 10.51 5.78
CA PRO A 184 -12.86 10.39 6.30
C PRO A 184 -13.88 11.22 5.52
N ASP A 185 -13.55 12.46 5.14
CA ASP A 185 -14.45 13.33 4.39
C ASP A 185 -14.72 12.78 2.98
N PHE A 186 -13.67 12.23 2.35
CA PHE A 186 -13.79 11.55 1.06
C PHE A 186 -14.67 10.29 1.16
N LEU A 187 -14.47 9.48 2.20
CA LEU A 187 -15.28 8.27 2.39
C LEU A 187 -16.74 8.57 2.71
N GLN A 188 -17.05 9.69 3.39
CA GLN A 188 -18.41 10.10 3.71
C GLN A 188 -19.30 10.40 2.49
N GLN A 189 -18.72 10.58 1.31
CA GLN A 189 -19.49 10.77 0.08
C GLN A 189 -20.35 9.55 -0.29
N GLN A 190 -19.86 8.35 0.01
CA GLN A 190 -20.58 7.10 -0.25
C GLN A 190 -20.91 6.31 1.02
N LEU A 191 -20.12 6.48 2.09
CA LEU A 191 -20.28 5.79 3.35
C LEU A 191 -20.94 6.72 4.35
N LYS A 192 -22.25 6.53 4.59
CA LYS A 192 -23.01 7.37 5.52
C LYS A 192 -22.48 7.24 6.94
N PRO A 193 -22.27 8.35 7.65
CA PRO A 193 -21.97 8.31 9.08
C PRO A 193 -23.05 7.55 9.85
N LYS A 194 -22.62 6.67 10.77
CA LYS A 194 -23.50 5.92 11.67
C LYS A 194 -22.86 5.89 13.04
N LYS A 195 -23.56 6.41 14.05
CA LYS A 195 -23.06 6.42 15.42
C LYS A 195 -22.84 4.99 15.92
N GLY A 196 -21.64 4.73 16.48
CA GLY A 196 -21.23 3.44 17.05
C GLY A 196 -20.48 3.64 18.36
N MET A 197 -20.09 2.52 19.00
CA MET A 197 -19.41 2.50 20.29
C MET A 197 -17.91 2.29 20.13
N ILE A 198 -17.13 2.90 21.03
CA ILE A 198 -15.71 2.61 21.23
C ILE A 198 -15.59 1.82 22.52
N ILE A 199 -15.06 0.61 22.44
CA ILE A 199 -14.89 -0.33 23.56
C ILE A 199 -13.40 -0.50 23.82
N GLN A 200 -12.98 -0.21 25.05
CA GLN A 200 -11.61 -0.41 25.48
C GLN A 200 -11.42 -1.83 26.02
N ILE A 201 -10.55 -2.58 25.39
CA ILE A 201 -10.13 -3.93 25.84
C ILE A 201 -8.93 -3.76 26.79
N PRO A 202 -8.93 -4.39 27.97
CA PRO A 202 -7.80 -4.33 28.87
C PRO A 202 -6.59 -5.11 28.33
N SER A 203 -5.37 -4.68 28.67
CA SER A 203 -4.13 -5.33 28.22
C SER A 203 -3.90 -6.71 28.84
N ASP A 204 -4.56 -7.01 29.95
CA ASP A 204 -4.56 -8.29 30.64
C ASP A 204 -5.77 -9.17 30.28
N PHE A 205 -6.47 -8.83 29.17
CA PHE A 205 -7.57 -9.64 28.67
C PHE A 205 -7.14 -11.10 28.45
N GLU A 206 -7.92 -12.02 28.96
CA GLU A 206 -7.59 -13.45 29.08
C GLU A 206 -7.06 -14.07 27.78
N ILE A 207 -7.60 -13.65 26.63
CA ILE A 207 -7.23 -14.22 25.33
C ILE A 207 -5.75 -14.01 24.98
N TYR A 208 -5.12 -12.96 25.50
CA TYR A 208 -3.70 -12.67 25.22
C TYR A 208 -2.74 -13.58 25.99
N HIS A 209 -3.24 -14.24 27.05
CA HIS A 209 -2.46 -15.08 27.95
C HIS A 209 -2.78 -16.56 27.76
N LYS A 210 -3.77 -16.90 26.95
CA LYS A 210 -4.09 -18.30 26.65
C LYS A 210 -2.90 -18.98 25.95
N PRO A 211 -2.44 -20.14 26.44
CA PRO A 211 -1.43 -20.90 25.72
C PRO A 211 -1.96 -21.28 24.34
N LEU A 212 -1.06 -21.29 23.35
CA LEU A 212 -1.42 -21.77 22.03
C LEU A 212 -1.84 -23.23 22.11
N PRO A 213 -2.90 -23.62 21.42
CA PRO A 213 -3.28 -25.04 21.31
C PRO A 213 -2.13 -25.86 20.73
N ILE A 214 -2.13 -27.15 21.03
CA ILE A 214 -1.25 -28.11 20.35
C ILE A 214 -1.88 -28.37 18.98
N PHE A 215 -1.16 -28.08 17.90
CA PHE A 215 -1.62 -28.27 16.54
C PHE A 215 -1.12 -29.60 15.97
N GLU A 216 -1.93 -30.26 15.16
CA GLU A 216 -1.55 -31.52 14.48
C GLU A 216 -0.56 -31.27 13.34
N SER A 217 -0.61 -30.07 12.73
CA SER A 217 0.28 -29.70 11.64
C SER A 217 0.76 -28.24 11.73
N LYS A 218 1.86 -27.94 11.03
CA LYS A 218 2.32 -26.54 10.86
C LYS A 218 1.26 -25.68 10.16
N VAL A 219 0.48 -26.23 9.24
CA VAL A 219 -0.56 -25.50 8.52
C VAL A 219 -1.68 -25.09 9.47
N ASP A 220 -2.10 -25.97 10.39
CA ASP A 220 -3.14 -25.62 11.39
C ASP A 220 -2.65 -24.52 12.33
N ALA A 221 -1.38 -24.59 12.74
CA ALA A 221 -0.76 -23.52 13.52
C ALA A 221 -0.76 -22.18 12.78
N LEU A 222 -0.37 -22.17 11.50
CA LEU A 222 -0.35 -20.97 10.67
C LEU A 222 -1.75 -20.40 10.44
N LEU A 223 -2.74 -21.27 10.19
CA LEU A 223 -4.14 -20.88 10.07
C LEU A 223 -4.63 -20.17 11.34
N HIS A 224 -4.39 -20.77 12.49
CA HIS A 224 -4.80 -20.20 13.78
C HIS A 224 -4.09 -18.86 14.07
N GLN A 225 -2.76 -18.80 13.88
CA GLN A 225 -1.97 -17.61 14.18
C GLN A 225 -2.21 -16.46 13.22
N SER A 226 -2.68 -16.73 12.01
CA SER A 226 -3.01 -15.69 11.02
C SER A 226 -4.37 -15.04 11.23
N GLN A 227 -5.25 -15.64 12.05
CA GLN A 227 -6.58 -15.09 12.31
C GLN A 227 -6.49 -13.83 13.20
N PRO A 228 -7.26 -12.78 12.93
CA PRO A 228 -7.44 -11.68 13.85
C PRO A 228 -8.12 -12.15 15.15
N ILE A 229 -7.83 -11.47 16.24
CA ILE A 229 -8.54 -11.71 17.49
C ILE A 229 -9.96 -11.14 17.35
N VAL A 230 -10.95 -11.97 17.65
CA VAL A 230 -12.36 -11.56 17.67
C VAL A 230 -12.71 -11.09 19.09
N TYR A 231 -13.29 -9.89 19.17
CA TYR A 231 -13.75 -9.30 20.42
C TYR A 231 -15.27 -9.20 20.40
N GLU A 232 -15.87 -9.34 21.59
CA GLU A 232 -17.29 -9.06 21.82
C GLU A 232 -17.47 -7.77 22.65
N SER A 233 -18.68 -7.23 22.65
CA SER A 233 -18.97 -5.97 23.38
C SER A 233 -18.74 -6.07 24.89
N GLU A 234 -18.84 -7.26 25.44
CA GLU A 234 -18.69 -7.59 26.86
C GLU A 234 -17.23 -7.77 27.30
N ASP A 235 -16.28 -7.87 26.34
CA ASP A 235 -14.87 -8.06 26.63
C ASP A 235 -14.16 -6.80 27.14
N GLY A 236 -14.87 -5.65 27.13
CA GLY A 236 -14.30 -4.38 27.56
C GLY A 236 -15.33 -3.37 28.03
N ALA A 237 -14.86 -2.16 28.28
CA ALA A 237 -15.69 -1.05 28.74
C ALA A 237 -15.96 -0.05 27.61
N VAL A 238 -17.18 0.45 27.52
CA VAL A 238 -17.54 1.54 26.59
C VAL A 238 -16.86 2.84 27.08
N VAL A 239 -15.97 3.40 26.26
CA VAL A 239 -15.20 4.61 26.59
C VAL A 239 -15.53 5.81 25.70
N GLY A 240 -16.33 5.61 24.66
CA GLY A 240 -16.70 6.69 23.76
C GLY A 240 -17.64 6.25 22.64
N THR A 241 -17.84 7.17 21.70
CA THR A 241 -18.63 6.91 20.48
C THR A 241 -17.91 7.46 19.26
N HIS A 242 -18.24 6.91 18.09
CA HIS A 242 -17.69 7.34 16.80
C HIS A 242 -18.80 7.47 15.74
N GLN A 243 -18.44 7.92 14.53
CA GLN A 243 -19.40 8.16 13.44
C GLN A 243 -19.33 7.11 12.31
N GLY A 244 -18.75 5.94 12.57
CA GLY A 244 -18.68 4.81 11.63
C GLY A 244 -17.38 4.05 11.80
N ALA A 245 -17.44 2.73 12.07
CA ALA A 245 -16.28 1.88 12.25
C ALA A 245 -15.40 1.82 10.99
N HIS A 246 -16.02 1.89 9.81
CA HIS A 246 -15.32 1.89 8.52
C HIS A 246 -14.44 3.12 8.25
N PHE A 247 -14.52 4.19 9.07
CA PHE A 247 -13.61 5.34 8.99
C PHE A 247 -12.32 5.16 9.79
N PHE A 248 -12.19 4.04 10.48
CA PHE A 248 -11.05 3.76 11.35
C PHE A 248 -10.26 2.56 10.86
N THR A 249 -8.97 2.59 11.15
CA THR A 249 -8.00 1.58 10.71
C THR A 249 -7.23 1.05 11.91
N LYS A 250 -6.91 -0.24 11.93
CA LYS A 250 -6.07 -0.85 12.99
C LYS A 250 -4.75 -0.09 13.16
N GLY A 251 -4.36 0.17 14.39
CA GLY A 251 -3.20 0.98 14.75
C GLY A 251 -3.45 2.50 14.74
N GLN A 252 -4.63 2.97 14.32
CA GLN A 252 -4.95 4.39 14.33
C GLN A 252 -5.10 4.92 15.77
N ARG A 253 -4.46 6.06 16.03
CA ARG A 253 -4.54 6.80 17.30
C ARG A 253 -5.42 8.04 17.19
N LYS A 254 -5.28 8.78 16.08
CA LYS A 254 -5.95 10.07 15.90
C LYS A 254 -7.43 9.88 15.55
N GLY A 255 -8.27 10.81 16.02
CA GLY A 255 -9.68 10.85 15.66
C GLY A 255 -10.62 10.05 16.56
N LEU A 256 -10.12 9.34 17.58
CA LEU A 256 -10.97 8.61 18.54
C LEU A 256 -11.76 9.53 19.46
N ALA A 257 -11.26 10.75 19.73
CA ALA A 257 -11.90 11.76 20.60
C ALA A 257 -12.27 11.23 22.02
N VAL A 258 -11.49 10.28 22.53
CA VAL A 258 -11.62 9.74 23.90
C VAL A 258 -10.53 10.34 24.77
N GLY A 259 -10.90 10.90 25.90
CA GLY A 259 -10.00 11.47 26.91
C GLY A 259 -10.05 10.69 28.22
N GLY A 260 -9.19 11.09 29.17
CA GLY A 260 -9.17 10.53 30.54
C GLY A 260 -8.40 9.22 30.71
N THR A 261 -7.69 8.75 29.68
CA THR A 261 -6.83 7.56 29.75
C THR A 261 -5.39 7.93 30.18
N LYS A 262 -4.68 7.00 30.80
CA LYS A 262 -3.28 7.19 31.25
C LYS A 262 -2.30 7.25 30.07
N ALA A 263 -2.58 6.47 29.03
CA ALA A 263 -1.81 6.44 27.78
C ALA A 263 -2.75 6.58 26.57
N PRO A 264 -2.24 6.94 25.39
CA PRO A 264 -3.07 7.05 24.20
C PRO A 264 -3.76 5.73 23.83
N LEU A 265 -5.00 5.82 23.35
CA LEU A 265 -5.71 4.68 22.79
C LEU A 265 -5.33 4.45 21.32
N PHE A 266 -5.28 3.17 20.94
CA PHE A 266 -5.07 2.71 19.57
C PHE A 266 -6.17 1.76 19.16
N VAL A 267 -6.63 1.86 17.92
CA VAL A 267 -7.57 0.90 17.36
C VAL A 267 -6.88 -0.46 17.22
N ILE A 268 -7.43 -1.49 17.86
CA ILE A 268 -6.92 -2.86 17.79
C ILE A 268 -7.76 -3.72 16.84
N GLU A 269 -9.07 -3.42 16.74
CA GLU A 269 -9.99 -4.09 15.80
C GLU A 269 -11.17 -3.20 15.44
N THR A 270 -11.80 -3.45 14.28
CA THR A 270 -13.01 -2.77 13.84
C THR A 270 -14.05 -3.79 13.39
N ASP A 271 -15.25 -3.74 13.95
CA ASP A 271 -16.40 -4.51 13.47
C ASP A 271 -17.37 -3.58 12.75
N VAL A 272 -17.35 -3.57 11.45
CA VAL A 272 -18.21 -2.70 10.63
C VAL A 272 -19.66 -3.16 10.63
N ASN A 273 -19.93 -4.44 10.88
CA ASN A 273 -21.29 -5.00 10.92
C ASN A 273 -22.00 -4.58 12.22
N LYS A 274 -21.34 -4.77 13.37
CA LYS A 274 -21.80 -4.31 14.68
C LYS A 274 -21.62 -2.80 14.86
N ASN A 275 -20.82 -2.15 14.00
CA ASN A 275 -20.41 -0.75 14.07
C ASN A 275 -19.72 -0.42 15.41
N ILE A 276 -18.73 -1.23 15.78
CA ILE A 276 -17.94 -1.11 17.00
C ILE A 276 -16.47 -0.94 16.65
N ILE A 277 -15.78 -0.10 17.42
CA ILE A 277 -14.32 0.02 17.39
C ILE A 277 -13.80 -0.50 18.73
N TYR A 278 -12.91 -1.47 18.69
CA TYR A 278 -12.15 -1.94 19.85
C TYR A 278 -10.82 -1.22 19.92
N VAL A 279 -10.49 -0.73 21.11
CA VAL A 279 -9.26 0.05 21.34
C VAL A 279 -8.48 -0.52 22.50
N GLY A 280 -7.16 -0.39 22.43
CA GLY A 280 -6.22 -0.75 23.49
C GLY A 280 -5.42 0.47 23.97
N GLU A 281 -5.11 0.54 25.26
CA GLU A 281 -4.34 1.62 25.84
C GLU A 281 -2.83 1.34 25.72
N GLY A 282 -2.09 2.32 25.18
CA GLY A 282 -0.63 2.22 24.99
C GLY A 282 -0.23 1.52 23.69
N LYS A 283 0.96 1.88 23.21
CA LYS A 283 1.50 1.31 21.97
C LYS A 283 1.93 -0.15 22.10
N GLU A 284 2.13 -0.62 23.35
CA GLU A 284 2.55 -2.00 23.65
C GLU A 284 1.36 -2.93 23.90
N HIS A 285 0.12 -2.48 23.65
CA HIS A 285 -1.06 -3.29 23.87
C HIS A 285 -1.02 -4.57 23.03
N PRO A 286 -1.21 -5.78 23.64
CA PRO A 286 -1.03 -7.06 22.94
C PRO A 286 -1.91 -7.22 21.69
N GLY A 287 -3.12 -6.66 21.71
CA GLY A 287 -4.06 -6.71 20.57
C GLY A 287 -3.58 -6.00 19.30
N LEU A 288 -2.50 -5.20 19.39
CA LEU A 288 -1.89 -4.56 18.23
C LEU A 288 -0.97 -5.50 17.42
N TYR A 289 -0.56 -6.63 17.99
CA TYR A 289 0.57 -7.41 17.49
C TYR A 289 0.18 -8.81 17.05
N ARG A 290 0.62 -9.19 15.84
CA ARG A 290 0.58 -10.56 15.32
C ARG A 290 1.91 -10.92 14.66
N SER A 291 2.29 -12.20 14.64
CA SER A 291 3.49 -12.68 13.95
C SER A 291 3.20 -13.27 12.57
N THR A 292 1.95 -13.65 12.32
CA THR A 292 1.57 -14.38 11.11
C THR A 292 0.43 -13.68 10.39
N LEU A 293 0.50 -13.66 9.08
CA LEU A 293 -0.60 -13.22 8.21
C LEU A 293 -0.82 -14.24 7.09
N ARG A 294 -2.01 -14.18 6.50
CA ARG A 294 -2.42 -15.01 5.37
C ARG A 294 -2.65 -14.15 4.13
N VAL A 295 -2.36 -14.73 2.98
CA VAL A 295 -2.67 -14.23 1.63
C VAL A 295 -3.45 -15.31 0.91
N GLU A 296 -4.61 -15.00 0.34
CA GLU A 296 -5.36 -15.96 -0.47
C GLU A 296 -4.63 -16.27 -1.77
N ASN A 297 -4.66 -17.53 -2.21
CA ASN A 297 -3.89 -18.02 -3.36
C ASN A 297 -4.15 -17.19 -4.64
N GLU A 298 -5.37 -16.72 -4.82
CA GLU A 298 -5.80 -15.92 -5.98
C GLU A 298 -5.17 -14.52 -6.00
N THR A 299 -4.72 -14.02 -4.84
CA THR A 299 -4.11 -12.69 -4.69
C THR A 299 -2.59 -12.73 -4.60
N VAL A 300 -2.01 -13.92 -4.54
CA VAL A 300 -0.55 -14.10 -4.54
C VAL A 300 0.01 -13.72 -5.90
N HIS A 301 0.92 -12.76 -5.91
CA HIS A 301 1.62 -12.30 -7.09
C HIS A 301 3.12 -12.58 -6.98
N TRP A 302 3.67 -13.30 -7.95
CA TRP A 302 5.10 -13.55 -8.08
C TRP A 302 5.66 -12.72 -9.22
N LEU A 303 6.46 -11.70 -8.90
CA LEU A 303 7.22 -10.95 -9.90
C LEU A 303 8.33 -11.85 -10.50
N ARG A 304 9.00 -12.63 -9.64
CA ARG A 304 9.96 -13.66 -10.00
C ARG A 304 9.22 -15.01 -10.13
N HIS A 305 8.71 -15.29 -11.32
CA HIS A 305 7.95 -16.54 -11.58
C HIS A 305 8.80 -17.81 -11.38
N ASP A 306 10.11 -17.69 -11.60
CA ASP A 306 11.09 -18.75 -11.42
C ASP A 306 11.30 -19.16 -9.95
N LEU A 307 10.91 -18.28 -9.01
CA LEU A 307 10.98 -18.53 -7.56
C LEU A 307 9.61 -18.89 -6.95
N LYS A 308 8.60 -19.10 -7.79
CA LYS A 308 7.25 -19.43 -7.31
C LYS A 308 7.24 -20.76 -6.58
N LEU A 309 6.71 -20.74 -5.35
CA LEU A 309 6.60 -21.93 -4.52
C LEU A 309 5.44 -22.84 -4.92
N SER A 310 5.66 -24.13 -4.83
CA SER A 310 4.65 -25.18 -4.89
C SER A 310 4.04 -25.42 -3.50
N ASN A 311 2.87 -26.10 -3.45
CA ASN A 311 2.25 -26.45 -2.18
C ASN A 311 3.19 -27.31 -1.30
N GLY A 312 3.34 -26.90 -0.05
CA GLY A 312 4.21 -27.54 0.94
C GLY A 312 5.62 -26.95 0.98
N GLU A 313 5.97 -26.07 0.03
CA GLU A 313 7.28 -25.40 0.03
C GLU A 313 7.28 -24.14 0.89
N GLN A 314 8.47 -23.77 1.33
CA GLN A 314 8.73 -22.56 2.11
C GLN A 314 9.97 -21.84 1.61
N LEU A 315 10.03 -20.52 1.86
CA LEU A 315 11.16 -19.69 1.49
C LEU A 315 11.44 -18.67 2.59
N LYS A 316 12.70 -18.52 2.99
CA LYS A 316 13.14 -17.44 3.87
C LYS A 316 13.24 -16.15 3.07
N VAL A 317 12.65 -15.10 3.58
CA VAL A 317 12.56 -13.79 2.91
C VAL A 317 12.72 -12.66 3.91
N LEU A 318 12.90 -11.46 3.39
CA LEU A 318 12.62 -10.23 4.10
C LEU A 318 11.24 -9.75 3.65
N ALA A 319 10.38 -9.29 4.57
CA ALA A 319 9.04 -8.85 4.20
C ALA A 319 8.64 -7.54 4.88
N ARG A 320 7.73 -6.78 4.26
CA ARG A 320 7.09 -5.61 4.86
C ARG A 320 5.62 -5.53 4.45
N ILE A 321 4.82 -4.95 5.34
CA ILE A 321 3.39 -4.76 5.18
C ILE A 321 2.99 -3.29 5.00
N ARG A 322 3.97 -2.39 4.95
CA ARG A 322 3.77 -0.93 4.76
C ARG A 322 4.96 -0.31 4.07
N TYR A 323 4.72 0.78 3.37
CA TYR A 323 5.72 1.50 2.59
C TYR A 323 6.99 1.88 3.37
N ARG A 324 6.86 2.50 4.55
CA ARG A 324 8.01 3.00 5.32
C ARG A 324 8.51 2.03 6.39
N GLN A 325 8.01 0.82 6.40
CA GLN A 325 8.49 -0.22 7.31
C GLN A 325 9.83 -0.75 6.81
N SER A 326 10.76 -1.00 7.75
CA SER A 326 11.95 -1.80 7.47
C SER A 326 11.57 -3.18 6.94
N LEU A 327 12.48 -3.78 6.20
CA LEU A 327 12.34 -5.18 5.81
C LEU A 327 12.63 -6.07 7.02
N GLU A 328 11.67 -6.91 7.38
CA GLU A 328 11.72 -7.79 8.55
C GLU A 328 11.91 -9.25 8.11
N PRO A 329 12.76 -10.03 8.82
CA PRO A 329 12.93 -11.44 8.54
C PRO A 329 11.61 -12.21 8.70
N ALA A 330 11.30 -13.02 7.67
CA ALA A 330 10.10 -13.84 7.65
C ALA A 330 10.32 -15.15 6.88
N VAL A 331 9.41 -16.09 7.07
CA VAL A 331 9.32 -17.29 6.25
C VAL A 331 7.95 -17.30 5.58
N ILE A 332 7.92 -17.47 4.27
CA ILE A 332 6.68 -17.69 3.54
C ILE A 332 6.45 -19.18 3.34
N PHE A 333 5.19 -19.62 3.50
CA PHE A 333 4.76 -21.01 3.35
C PHE A 333 3.63 -21.07 2.33
N GLN A 334 3.83 -21.76 1.22
CA GLN A 334 2.77 -21.99 0.24
C GLN A 334 1.97 -23.23 0.62
N THR A 335 0.65 -23.08 0.75
CA THR A 335 -0.25 -24.17 1.10
C THR A 335 -1.50 -24.18 0.21
N LYS A 336 -2.34 -25.22 0.31
CA LYS A 336 -3.65 -25.24 -0.36
C LYS A 336 -4.61 -24.20 0.20
N GLN A 337 -4.45 -23.80 1.48
CA GLN A 337 -5.30 -22.82 2.17
C GLN A 337 -4.88 -21.37 1.97
N GLY A 338 -3.78 -21.13 1.29
CA GLY A 338 -3.20 -19.81 1.06
C GLY A 338 -1.68 -19.78 1.25
N LEU A 339 -1.10 -18.63 1.00
CA LEU A 339 0.28 -18.34 1.34
C LEU A 339 0.31 -17.67 2.72
N PHE A 340 1.11 -18.20 3.63
CA PHE A 340 1.31 -17.62 4.97
C PHE A 340 2.66 -16.93 5.04
N VAL A 341 2.71 -15.79 5.73
CA VAL A 341 3.95 -15.08 6.05
C VAL A 341 4.10 -15.06 7.57
N GLU A 342 5.09 -15.78 8.09
CA GLU A 342 5.43 -15.86 9.51
C GLU A 342 6.68 -15.00 9.75
N PHE A 343 6.51 -13.89 10.44
CA PHE A 343 7.60 -12.98 10.80
C PHE A 343 8.36 -13.49 12.03
N SER A 344 9.66 -13.26 12.08
CA SER A 344 10.48 -13.59 13.24
C SER A 344 10.07 -12.79 14.48
N GLU A 345 9.64 -11.52 14.27
CA GLU A 345 9.15 -10.64 15.33
C GLU A 345 7.69 -10.25 15.04
N LYS A 346 6.90 -10.03 16.10
CA LYS A 346 5.52 -9.62 15.96
C LYS A 346 5.40 -8.27 15.26
N GLN A 347 4.48 -8.18 14.30
CA GLN A 347 4.20 -6.98 13.53
C GLN A 347 2.98 -6.24 14.09
N THR A 348 3.06 -4.90 14.10
CA THR A 348 1.94 -4.07 14.56
C THR A 348 0.90 -3.89 13.46
N ALA A 349 -0.38 -3.94 13.85
CA ALA A 349 -1.51 -3.57 13.01
C ALA A 349 -1.44 -4.20 11.61
N ILE A 350 -1.38 -5.52 11.55
CA ILE A 350 -1.62 -6.28 10.31
C ILE A 350 -3.07 -6.04 9.90
N MET A 351 -3.28 -5.51 8.68
CA MET A 351 -4.58 -5.06 8.20
C MET A 351 -4.98 -5.80 6.94
N GLU A 352 -6.18 -6.33 6.94
CA GLU A 352 -6.81 -6.94 5.78
C GLU A 352 -7.03 -5.88 4.68
N GLY A 353 -6.72 -6.24 3.43
CA GLY A 353 -6.78 -5.34 2.28
C GLY A 353 -5.47 -4.60 1.97
N GLN A 354 -4.53 -4.51 2.93
CA GLN A 354 -3.17 -4.05 2.64
C GLN A 354 -2.37 -5.14 1.93
N PHE A 355 -1.20 -4.76 1.42
CA PHE A 355 -0.29 -5.71 0.79
C PHE A 355 0.83 -6.12 1.73
N VAL A 356 1.24 -7.37 1.64
CA VAL A 356 2.56 -7.81 2.07
C VAL A 356 3.44 -7.96 0.83
N ALA A 357 4.68 -7.46 0.91
CA ALA A 357 5.69 -7.63 -0.14
C ALA A 357 6.90 -8.34 0.45
N TRP A 358 7.45 -9.31 -0.29
CA TRP A 358 8.61 -10.09 0.15
C TRP A 358 9.77 -9.97 -0.82
N TYR A 359 10.96 -10.01 -0.25
CA TYR A 359 12.24 -9.70 -0.88
C TYR A 359 13.26 -10.78 -0.58
N ILE A 360 14.18 -10.99 -1.51
CA ILE A 360 15.47 -11.66 -1.29
C ILE A 360 16.52 -10.56 -1.41
N ASP A 361 17.23 -10.30 -0.32
CA ASP A 361 18.12 -9.14 -0.19
C ASP A 361 17.36 -7.82 -0.51
N ASP A 362 17.75 -7.12 -1.57
CA ASP A 362 17.11 -5.89 -2.03
C ASP A 362 16.14 -6.09 -3.22
N GLU A 363 15.99 -7.35 -3.69
CA GLU A 363 15.13 -7.69 -4.83
C GLU A 363 13.73 -8.06 -4.38
N LEU A 364 12.73 -7.35 -4.90
CA LEU A 364 11.34 -7.70 -4.70
C LEU A 364 10.97 -8.93 -5.51
N VAL A 365 10.55 -9.98 -4.81
CA VAL A 365 10.25 -11.29 -5.40
C VAL A 365 8.77 -11.49 -5.65
N GLY A 366 7.93 -10.99 -4.74
CA GLY A 366 6.48 -11.10 -4.87
C GLY A 366 5.73 -10.35 -3.80
N SER A 367 4.41 -10.47 -3.84
CA SER A 367 3.49 -9.78 -2.93
C SER A 367 2.12 -10.44 -2.92
N GLY A 368 1.24 -9.99 -2.01
CA GLY A 368 -0.15 -10.41 -2.00
C GLY A 368 -1.00 -9.54 -1.10
N VAL A 369 -2.32 -9.65 -1.24
CA VAL A 369 -3.28 -8.93 -0.40
C VAL A 369 -3.47 -9.71 0.90
N ILE A 370 -3.31 -9.02 2.03
CA ILE A 370 -3.52 -9.59 3.37
C ILE A 370 -5.02 -9.89 3.55
N SER A 371 -5.35 -11.12 3.93
CA SER A 371 -6.71 -11.62 4.14
C SER A 371 -7.00 -11.93 5.59
#